data_6272c69359ecd030bd2451be2e7f1a7a
#
_entry.id   6272c69359ecd030bd2451be2e7f1a7a
#
_cell.length_a   1.000
_cell.length_b   1.000
_cell.length_c   1.000
_cell.angle_alpha   90.00
_cell.angle_beta   90.00
_cell.angle_gamma   90.00
#
_symmetry.space_group_name_H-M   'P 1'
#
loop_
_entity.id
_entity.type
_entity.pdbx_description
1 polymer ?
#
loop_
_entity_poly.entity_id
_entity_poly.type
_entity_poly.pdbx_seq_one_letter_code
_entity_poly.pdbx_strand_id
1 'polypeptide(L)' 'NPMCVAVDQSVIPLGSMEEVQGYGIAIAGDTGGAIKGYKVDLHFKTTKEAINWGRRTVTIKVLS' A
#
# COMPACT_ATOMS: atom_id res chain seq x y z
N ASN A 1 -0.94 5.78 13.86
CA ASN A 1 -1.98 5.78 12.84
C ASN A 1 -1.52 5.05 11.59
N PRO A 2 -2.34 4.14 11.04
CA PRO A 2 -2.01 3.50 9.77
C PRO A 2 -1.91 4.54 8.66
N MET A 3 -0.96 4.35 7.75
CA MET A 3 -0.85 5.21 6.58
C MET A 3 -1.84 4.79 5.50
N CYS A 4 -2.35 5.76 4.74
CA CYS A 4 -3.17 5.48 3.57
C CYS A 4 -2.29 5.07 2.41
N VAL A 5 -2.71 4.05 1.67
CA VAL A 5 -2.02 3.58 0.47
C VAL A 5 -3.01 3.48 -0.68
N ALA A 6 -2.51 3.64 -1.90
CA ALA A 6 -3.32 3.49 -3.10
C ALA A 6 -3.31 2.03 -3.53
N VAL A 7 -4.47 1.50 -3.87
CA VAL A 7 -4.67 0.09 -4.24
C VAL A 7 -5.62 -0.03 -5.42
N ASP A 8 -5.66 -1.22 -6.02
CA ASP A 8 -6.74 -1.61 -6.91
C ASP A 8 -7.85 -2.24 -6.07
N GLN A 9 -9.00 -1.58 -5.98
CA GLN A 9 -10.08 -2.05 -5.11
C GLN A 9 -10.70 -3.38 -5.55
N SER A 10 -10.41 -3.84 -6.75
CA SER A 10 -10.83 -5.18 -7.18
C SER A 10 -9.98 -6.28 -6.55
N VAL A 11 -8.83 -5.92 -5.97
CA VAL A 11 -7.90 -6.85 -5.31
C VAL A 11 -7.92 -6.63 -3.80
N ILE A 12 -7.83 -5.38 -3.37
CA ILE A 12 -7.82 -5.02 -1.94
C ILE A 12 -8.95 -4.01 -1.71
N PRO A 13 -9.97 -4.36 -0.92
CA PRO A 13 -11.12 -3.48 -0.71
C PRO A 13 -10.71 -2.13 -0.11
N LEU A 14 -11.31 -1.05 -0.62
CA LEU A 14 -11.14 0.28 0.00
C LEU A 14 -11.60 0.24 1.45
N GLY A 15 -10.87 0.93 2.29
CA GLY A 15 -11.14 0.99 3.73
C GLY A 15 -10.60 -0.18 4.52
N SER A 16 -10.07 -1.22 3.84
CA SER A 16 -9.49 -2.36 4.54
C SER A 16 -8.15 -2.00 5.15
N MET A 17 -7.80 -2.71 6.22
CA MET A 17 -6.51 -2.59 6.89
C MET A 17 -5.59 -3.71 6.44
N GLU A 18 -4.36 -3.38 6.09
CA GLU A 18 -3.36 -4.33 5.61
C GLU A 18 -2.10 -4.27 6.45
N GLU A 19 -1.47 -5.43 6.60
CA GLU A 19 -0.09 -5.52 7.07
C GLU A 19 0.80 -5.73 5.84
N VAL A 20 1.67 -4.75 5.57
CA VAL A 20 2.58 -4.77 4.42
C VAL A 20 3.97 -5.13 4.92
N GLN A 21 4.50 -6.26 4.45
CA GLN A 21 5.81 -6.77 4.84
C GLN A 21 6.90 -5.72 4.64
N GLY A 22 7.62 -5.40 5.71
CA GLY A 22 8.71 -4.42 5.67
C GLY A 22 8.28 -2.96 5.72
N TYR A 23 6.98 -2.69 5.68
CA TYR A 23 6.44 -1.33 5.70
C TYR A 23 5.63 -1.05 6.98
N GLY A 24 4.71 -1.94 7.32
CA GLY A 24 3.86 -1.80 8.49
C GLY A 24 2.38 -1.87 8.16
N ILE A 25 1.56 -1.33 9.05
CA ILE A 25 0.11 -1.34 8.90
C ILE A 25 -0.33 -0.14 8.06
N ALA A 26 -1.20 -0.40 7.09
CA ALA A 26 -1.70 0.64 6.19
C ALA A 26 -3.21 0.47 5.98
N ILE A 27 -3.85 1.54 5.53
CA ILE A 27 -5.27 1.52 5.16
C ILE A 27 -5.37 1.77 3.65
N ALA A 28 -6.16 0.96 2.96
CA ALA A 28 -6.46 1.13 1.56
C ALA A 28 -7.39 2.34 1.39
N GLY A 29 -6.80 3.54 1.32
CA GLY A 29 -7.52 4.81 1.34
C GLY A 29 -7.73 5.43 -0.03
N ASP A 30 -7.11 4.90 -1.08
CA ASP A 30 -7.20 5.48 -2.42
C ASP A 30 -7.06 4.38 -3.47
N THR A 31 -7.68 4.59 -4.62
CA THR A 31 -7.57 3.65 -5.74
C THR A 31 -6.42 3.97 -6.69
N GLY A 32 -6.00 5.21 -6.79
CA GLY A 32 -4.96 5.64 -7.72
C GLY A 32 -5.20 5.17 -9.15
N GLY A 33 -5.28 6.07 -10.12
CA GLY A 33 -5.67 5.72 -11.48
C GLY A 33 -4.73 4.75 -12.19
N ALA A 34 -3.45 4.71 -11.79
CA ALA A 34 -2.44 3.85 -12.38
C ALA A 34 -2.23 2.54 -11.60
N ILE A 35 -2.92 2.33 -10.48
CA ILE A 35 -2.72 1.17 -9.63
C ILE A 35 -3.74 0.11 -10.02
N LYS A 36 -3.27 -0.92 -10.71
CA LYS A 36 -4.09 -2.01 -11.23
C LYS A 36 -3.54 -3.37 -10.82
N GLY A 37 -4.45 -4.31 -10.51
CA GLY A 37 -4.08 -5.67 -10.14
C GLY A 37 -3.36 -5.74 -8.80
N TYR A 38 -2.37 -6.63 -8.72
CA TYR A 38 -1.63 -6.87 -7.47
C TYR A 38 -0.51 -5.84 -7.27
N LYS A 39 -0.90 -4.56 -7.27
CA LYS A 39 0.02 -3.44 -7.06
C LYS A 39 -0.53 -2.56 -5.96
N VAL A 40 0.37 -1.96 -5.17
CA VAL A 40 0.04 -0.94 -4.20
C VAL A 40 1.05 0.20 -4.32
N ASP A 41 0.60 1.41 -4.03
CA ASP A 41 1.48 2.57 -3.98
C ASP A 41 1.56 3.02 -2.53
N LEU A 42 2.76 2.90 -1.95
CA LEU A 42 2.99 3.19 -0.55
C LEU A 42 3.45 4.63 -0.36
N HIS A 43 2.98 5.22 0.73
CA HIS A 43 3.37 6.58 1.11
C HIS A 43 4.54 6.55 2.09
N PHE A 44 5.51 7.45 1.88
CA PHE A 44 6.66 7.62 2.76
C PHE A 44 6.79 9.08 3.18
N LYS A 45 7.35 9.30 4.37
CA LYS A 45 7.54 10.65 4.90
C LYS A 45 8.56 11.47 4.12
N THR A 46 9.57 10.79 3.54
CA THR A 46 10.62 11.48 2.80
C THR A 46 10.84 10.83 1.45
N THR A 47 11.36 11.61 0.51
CA THR A 47 11.74 11.11 -0.81
C THR A 47 12.83 10.05 -0.70
N LYS A 48 13.77 10.23 0.24
CA LYS A 48 14.84 9.26 0.47
C LYS A 48 14.30 7.90 0.86
N GLU A 49 13.31 7.86 1.76
CA GLU A 49 12.68 6.60 2.15
C GLU A 49 11.96 5.94 0.96
N ALA A 50 11.26 6.74 0.16
CA ALA A 50 10.59 6.23 -1.03
C ALA A 50 11.58 5.64 -2.03
N ILE A 51 12.69 6.32 -2.27
CA ILE A 51 13.73 5.85 -3.18
C ILE A 51 14.39 4.57 -2.65
N ASN A 52 14.69 4.52 -1.36
CA ASN A 52 15.28 3.34 -0.74
C ASN A 52 14.36 2.12 -0.81
N TRP A 53 13.06 2.33 -0.66
CA TRP A 53 12.09 1.25 -0.81
C TRP A 53 12.06 0.74 -2.24
N GLY A 54 12.02 1.65 -3.20
CA GLY A 54 12.01 1.34 -4.62
C GLY A 54 10.78 0.56 -5.04
N ARG A 55 10.95 -0.26 -6.07
CA ARG A 55 9.91 -1.15 -6.57
C ARG A 55 10.27 -2.57 -6.12
N ARG A 56 9.42 -3.16 -5.32
CA ARG A 56 9.67 -4.50 -4.79
C ARG A 56 8.37 -5.26 -4.62
N THR A 57 8.49 -6.58 -4.64
CA THR A 57 7.39 -7.47 -4.31
C THR A 57 7.34 -7.64 -2.79
N VAL A 58 6.16 -7.52 -2.23
CA VAL A 58 5.94 -7.69 -0.79
C VAL A 58 4.73 -8.58 -0.55
N THR A 59 4.71 -9.20 0.62
CA THR A 59 3.53 -9.92 1.07
C THR A 59 2.62 -8.94 1.79
N ILE A 60 1.33 -8.94 1.43
CA ILE A 60 0.33 -8.11 2.08
C ILE A 60 -0.73 -9.03 2.69
N LYS A 61 -0.99 -8.82 3.96
CA LYS A 61 -2.02 -9.55 4.69
C LYS A 61 -3.19 -8.59 4.94
N VAL A 62 -4.34 -8.91 4.40
CA VAL A 62 -5.56 -8.13 4.63
C VAL A 62 -6.11 -8.52 6.00
N LEU A 63 -6.25 -7.54 6.89
CA LEU A 63 -6.63 -7.77 8.27
C LEU A 63 -8.13 -7.55 8.53
N SER A 64 -8.78 -6.78 7.65
CA SER A 64 -10.19 -6.47 7.86
C SER A 64 -10.95 -6.32 6.55
#